data_0ca07f566fdae7ac02b09b71dbd1e84a
#
_entry.id   0ca07f566fdae7ac02b09b71dbd1e84a
#
_cell.length_a   1.000
_cell.length_b   1.000
_cell.length_c   1.000
_cell.angle_alpha   90.00
_cell.angle_beta   90.00
_cell.angle_gamma   90.00
#
_symmetry.space_group_name_H-M   'P 1'
#
loop_
_entity.id
_entity.type
_entity.pdbx_description
1 polymer ?
#
loop_
_entity_poly.entity_id
_entity_poly.type
_entity_poly.pdbx_seq_one_letter_code
_entity_poly.pdbx_strand_id
1 'polypeptide(L)'
;MGLFVLGLSYLIITYPLWHIDDNTLEIFFSIFSLVYAIVAGFVIMVLLENYNAINAHIWAEVNALQDLRDYLIYVDNQDGIVEEIKGTIKRYAKSIIDTEWPEMIGSSKLDMDTSTEIYDIMKSINKIEVTNRSDAVALSKLIDTVGHITTHRTNRLASSSEKLPFLLVLFIILSSVLVVFIFTLLPIQDMFIKFLLNGINIFAVIFIYVIIWDLNHPFKGTWSVKNEPYQDFLTNI
;
A
#
# COMPACT_ATOMS: atom_id res chain seq x y z
N MET A 1 -4.57 23.62 11.72
CA MET A 1 -4.38 24.09 10.34
C MET A 1 -5.51 25.03 9.89
N GLY A 2 -6.79 24.66 9.97
CA GLY A 2 -7.91 25.53 9.54
C GLY A 2 -8.00 26.89 10.25
N LEU A 3 -7.76 26.96 11.58
CA LEU A 3 -7.75 28.20 12.35
C LEU A 3 -6.61 29.14 11.95
N PHE A 4 -5.46 28.62 11.56
CA PHE A 4 -4.31 29.43 11.10
C PHE A 4 -4.60 30.07 9.74
N VAL A 5 -5.20 29.32 8.81
CA VAL A 5 -5.60 29.82 7.48
C VAL A 5 -6.69 30.87 7.61
N LEU A 6 -7.69 30.66 8.47
CA LEU A 6 -8.74 31.66 8.75
C LEU A 6 -8.18 32.94 9.40
N GLY A 7 -7.21 32.80 10.32
CA GLY A 7 -6.53 33.96 10.94
C GLY A 7 -5.68 34.74 9.95
N LEU A 8 -4.96 34.06 9.06
CA LEU A 8 -4.17 34.73 8.00
C LEU A 8 -5.07 35.43 6.98
N SER A 9 -6.18 34.80 6.58
CA SER A 9 -7.18 35.36 5.70
C SER A 9 -7.78 36.66 6.30
N TYR A 10 -8.09 36.66 7.60
CA TYR A 10 -8.61 37.82 8.30
C TYR A 10 -7.59 38.98 8.33
N LEU A 11 -6.32 38.67 8.59
CA LEU A 11 -5.25 39.71 8.60
C LEU A 11 -5.06 40.36 7.23
N ILE A 12 -5.10 39.60 6.14
CA ILE A 12 -4.89 40.08 4.77
C ILE A 12 -6.11 40.88 4.28
N ILE A 13 -7.32 40.49 4.65
CA ILE A 13 -8.55 41.22 4.32
C ILE A 13 -8.57 42.58 5.06
N THR A 14 -8.03 42.62 6.27
CA THR A 14 -8.03 43.84 7.12
C THR A 14 -6.91 44.83 6.76
N TYR A 15 -5.80 44.36 6.17
CA TYR A 15 -4.66 45.17 5.77
C TYR A 15 -4.31 44.91 4.30
N PRO A 16 -4.89 45.68 3.34
CA PRO A 16 -4.57 45.51 1.93
C PRO A 16 -3.16 46.05 1.64
N LEU A 17 -2.14 45.25 1.87
CA LEU A 17 -0.73 45.56 1.62
C LEU A 17 -0.35 45.42 0.13
N TRP A 18 -1.21 44.81 -0.69
CA TRP A 18 -0.91 44.47 -2.07
C TRP A 18 -2.09 44.76 -2.97
N HIS A 19 -1.89 45.62 -3.98
CA HIS A 19 -2.84 45.82 -5.08
C HIS A 19 -2.50 44.83 -6.18
N ILE A 20 -2.93 43.56 -6.01
CA ILE A 20 -2.87 42.57 -7.09
C ILE A 20 -4.14 42.79 -7.93
N ASP A 21 -3.96 42.97 -9.24
CA ASP A 21 -5.06 43.01 -10.19
C ASP A 21 -5.87 41.69 -10.15
N ASP A 22 -7.21 41.83 -10.07
CA ASP A 22 -8.13 40.69 -9.93
C ASP A 22 -7.94 39.65 -11.05
N ASN A 23 -7.76 40.11 -12.29
CA ASN A 23 -7.54 39.26 -13.44
C ASN A 23 -6.21 38.47 -13.34
N THR A 24 -5.15 39.11 -12.85
CA THR A 24 -3.87 38.45 -12.62
C THR A 24 -3.99 37.37 -11.54
N LEU A 25 -4.73 37.63 -10.46
CA LEU A 25 -4.96 36.66 -9.40
C LEU A 25 -5.76 35.45 -9.90
N GLU A 26 -6.82 35.65 -10.70
CA GLU A 26 -7.63 34.59 -11.28
C GLU A 26 -6.82 33.70 -12.23
N ILE A 27 -6.00 34.28 -13.10
CA ILE A 27 -5.12 33.52 -14.01
C ILE A 27 -4.09 32.72 -13.21
N PHE A 28 -3.46 33.32 -12.22
CA PHE A 28 -2.48 32.65 -11.38
C PHE A 28 -3.12 31.46 -10.62
N PHE A 29 -4.30 31.68 -10.02
CA PHE A 29 -5.05 30.64 -9.34
C PHE A 29 -5.36 29.48 -10.29
N SER A 30 -5.84 29.78 -11.50
CA SER A 30 -6.21 28.75 -12.48
C SER A 30 -5.02 27.87 -12.86
N ILE A 31 -3.88 28.49 -13.18
CA ILE A 31 -2.65 27.76 -13.54
C ILE A 31 -2.13 26.96 -12.36
N PHE A 32 -2.06 27.58 -11.17
CA PHE A 32 -1.52 26.91 -9.99
C PHE A 32 -2.39 25.74 -9.52
N SER A 33 -3.72 25.91 -9.55
CA SER A 33 -4.67 24.84 -9.21
C SER A 33 -4.59 23.68 -10.19
N LEU A 34 -4.37 23.94 -11.48
CA LEU A 34 -4.17 22.91 -12.48
C LEU A 34 -2.89 22.10 -12.19
N VAL A 35 -1.77 22.77 -11.91
CA VAL A 35 -0.51 22.10 -11.55
C VAL A 35 -0.69 21.26 -10.29
N TYR A 36 -1.35 21.81 -9.26
CA TYR A 36 -1.65 21.06 -8.03
C TYR A 36 -2.48 19.81 -8.33
N ALA A 37 -3.56 19.94 -9.11
CA ALA A 37 -4.44 18.81 -9.44
C ALA A 37 -3.70 17.70 -10.20
N ILE A 38 -2.84 18.04 -11.16
CA ILE A 38 -2.03 17.08 -11.90
C ILE A 38 -1.08 16.34 -10.97
N VAL A 39 -0.35 17.04 -10.11
CA VAL A 39 0.61 16.42 -9.18
C VAL A 39 -0.11 15.57 -8.15
N ALA A 40 -1.21 16.06 -7.57
CA ALA A 40 -2.00 15.28 -6.61
C ALA A 40 -2.57 14.00 -7.23
N GLY A 41 -3.10 14.10 -8.46
CA GLY A 41 -3.60 12.95 -9.22
C GLY A 41 -2.51 11.93 -9.53
N PHE A 42 -1.31 12.38 -9.94
CA PHE A 42 -0.16 11.51 -10.16
C PHE A 42 0.26 10.78 -8.88
N VAL A 43 0.30 11.49 -7.75
CA VAL A 43 0.66 10.88 -6.45
C VAL A 43 -0.36 9.82 -6.03
N ILE A 44 -1.65 10.09 -6.19
CA ILE A 44 -2.70 9.11 -5.90
C ILE A 44 -2.53 7.87 -6.79
N MET A 45 -2.22 8.07 -8.09
CA MET A 45 -2.02 6.97 -9.04
C MET A 45 -0.83 6.08 -8.62
N VAL A 46 0.32 6.67 -8.27
CA VAL A 46 1.51 5.92 -7.80
C VAL A 46 1.21 5.13 -6.53
N LEU A 47 0.50 5.73 -5.57
CA LEU A 47 0.12 5.05 -4.33
C LEU A 47 -0.88 3.90 -4.58
N LEU A 48 -1.83 4.10 -5.49
CA LEU A 48 -2.79 3.07 -5.87
C LEU A 48 -2.10 1.90 -6.58
N GLU A 49 -1.09 2.18 -7.42
CA GLU A 49 -0.27 1.16 -8.07
C GLU A 49 0.49 0.33 -7.04
N ASN A 50 1.12 0.98 -6.04
CA ASN A 50 1.78 0.27 -4.94
C ASN A 50 0.79 -0.59 -4.12
N TYR A 51 -0.38 -0.06 -3.79
CA TYR A 51 -1.45 -0.82 -3.12
C TYR A 51 -1.84 -2.07 -3.93
N ASN A 52 -2.03 -1.94 -5.23
CA ASN A 52 -2.38 -3.05 -6.12
C ASN A 52 -1.23 -4.07 -6.22
N ALA A 53 0.03 -3.62 -6.26
CA ALA A 53 1.19 -4.49 -6.27
C ALA A 53 1.28 -5.35 -5.01
N ILE A 54 1.04 -4.76 -3.82
CA ILE A 54 1.00 -5.51 -2.55
C ILE A 54 -0.07 -6.61 -2.61
N ASN A 55 -1.29 -6.27 -3.06
CA ASN A 55 -2.36 -7.27 -3.21
C ASN A 55 -1.98 -8.37 -4.21
N ALA A 56 -1.38 -8.01 -5.34
CA ALA A 56 -0.93 -8.99 -6.33
C ALA A 56 0.12 -9.94 -5.75
N HIS A 57 1.07 -9.46 -4.95
CA HIS A 57 2.07 -10.30 -4.30
C HIS A 57 1.45 -11.24 -3.25
N ILE A 58 0.45 -10.79 -2.49
CA ILE A 58 -0.28 -11.63 -1.54
C ILE A 58 -0.97 -12.79 -2.27
N TRP A 59 -1.73 -12.49 -3.31
CA TRP A 59 -2.40 -13.53 -4.08
C TRP A 59 -1.42 -14.49 -4.77
N ALA A 60 -0.32 -13.98 -5.31
CA ALA A 60 0.70 -14.81 -5.93
C ALA A 60 1.42 -15.71 -4.91
N GLU A 61 1.67 -15.21 -3.69
CA GLU A 61 2.24 -16.01 -2.59
C GLU A 61 1.28 -17.12 -2.15
N VAL A 62 -0.01 -16.81 -2.00
CA VAL A 62 -1.04 -17.82 -1.65
C VAL A 62 -1.20 -18.85 -2.75
N ASN A 63 -1.22 -18.43 -4.02
CA ASN A 63 -1.27 -19.37 -5.15
C ASN A 63 -0.05 -20.30 -5.17
N ALA A 64 1.15 -19.76 -4.90
CA ALA A 64 2.35 -20.60 -4.79
C ALA A 64 2.29 -21.58 -3.60
N LEU A 65 1.64 -21.22 -2.48
CA LEU A 65 1.40 -22.13 -1.37
C LEU A 65 0.41 -23.25 -1.75
N GLN A 66 -0.62 -22.93 -2.54
CA GLN A 66 -1.56 -23.92 -3.09
C GLN A 66 -0.84 -24.87 -4.06
N ASP A 67 -0.06 -24.33 -4.99
CA ASP A 67 0.73 -25.14 -5.93
C ASP A 67 1.69 -26.07 -5.19
N LEU A 68 2.36 -25.56 -4.14
CA LEU A 68 3.27 -26.34 -3.32
C LEU A 68 2.54 -27.53 -2.65
N ARG A 69 1.34 -27.31 -2.10
CA ARG A 69 0.50 -28.36 -1.52
C ARG A 69 0.07 -29.35 -2.59
N ASP A 70 -0.36 -28.87 -3.74
CA ASP A 70 -0.97 -29.70 -4.78
C ASP A 70 0.07 -30.56 -5.49
N TYR A 71 1.31 -30.08 -5.67
CA TYR A 71 2.41 -30.87 -6.23
C TYR A 71 2.82 -32.06 -5.34
N LEU A 72 2.50 -32.06 -4.05
CA LEU A 72 2.77 -33.16 -3.15
C LEU A 72 2.02 -34.45 -3.56
N ILE A 73 0.94 -34.37 -4.34
CA ILE A 73 0.21 -35.53 -4.85
C ILE A 73 1.06 -36.40 -5.80
N TYR A 74 2.12 -35.83 -6.37
CA TYR A 74 3.02 -36.54 -7.29
C TYR A 74 4.22 -37.20 -6.59
N VAL A 75 4.31 -37.10 -5.26
CA VAL A 75 5.31 -37.79 -4.44
C VAL A 75 4.76 -39.16 -4.01
N ASP A 76 5.32 -40.23 -4.54
CA ASP A 76 4.81 -41.57 -4.35
C ASP A 76 5.34 -42.25 -3.07
N ASN A 77 4.47 -42.93 -2.35
CA ASN A 77 4.80 -43.82 -1.21
C ASN A 77 5.58 -43.15 -0.05
N GLN A 78 5.42 -41.83 0.14
CA GLN A 78 6.11 -41.05 1.19
C GLN A 78 5.12 -40.23 2.04
N ASP A 79 3.99 -40.80 2.41
CA ASP A 79 2.88 -40.13 3.10
C ASP A 79 3.34 -39.39 4.37
N GLY A 80 4.29 -39.92 5.12
CA GLY A 80 4.84 -39.28 6.32
C GLY A 80 5.59 -37.97 6.02
N ILE A 81 6.37 -37.95 4.93
CA ILE A 81 7.09 -36.73 4.49
C ILE A 81 6.10 -35.72 3.91
N VAL A 82 5.13 -36.19 3.14
CA VAL A 82 4.07 -35.32 2.56
C VAL A 82 3.29 -34.62 3.68
N GLU A 83 2.88 -35.31 4.73
CA GLU A 83 2.17 -34.71 5.86
C GLU A 83 3.08 -33.78 6.68
N GLU A 84 4.36 -34.10 6.81
CA GLU A 84 5.34 -33.15 7.42
C GLU A 84 5.43 -31.84 6.63
N ILE A 85 5.53 -31.93 5.29
CA ILE A 85 5.60 -30.74 4.42
C ILE A 85 4.31 -29.92 4.53
N LYS A 86 3.14 -30.54 4.46
CA LYS A 86 1.86 -29.84 4.69
C LYS A 86 1.83 -29.13 6.04
N GLY A 87 2.34 -29.78 7.07
CA GLY A 87 2.46 -29.19 8.40
C GLY A 87 3.37 -27.95 8.43
N THR A 88 4.48 -27.96 7.67
CA THR A 88 5.37 -26.78 7.57
C THR A 88 4.73 -25.64 6.77
N ILE A 89 4.05 -25.96 5.67
CA ILE A 89 3.27 -24.99 4.88
C ILE A 89 2.22 -24.30 5.76
N LYS A 90 1.48 -25.07 6.54
CA LYS A 90 0.47 -24.55 7.46
C LYS A 90 1.06 -23.64 8.53
N ARG A 91 2.23 -24.00 9.10
CA ARG A 91 2.94 -23.14 10.07
C ARG A 91 3.39 -21.83 9.44
N TYR A 92 3.91 -21.87 8.21
CA TYR A 92 4.31 -20.67 7.48
C TYR A 92 3.13 -19.74 7.23
N ALA A 93 2.03 -20.23 6.68
CA ALA A 93 0.83 -19.41 6.45
C ALA A 93 0.28 -18.79 7.75
N LYS A 94 0.37 -19.54 8.86
CA LYS A 94 -0.02 -19.06 10.19
C LYS A 94 0.94 -17.98 10.71
N SER A 95 2.26 -18.13 10.52
CA SER A 95 3.24 -17.14 10.97
C SER A 95 3.07 -15.79 10.25
N ILE A 96 2.64 -15.80 8.98
CA ILE A 96 2.28 -14.57 8.27
C ILE A 96 1.16 -13.82 9.01
N ILE A 97 0.08 -14.52 9.39
CA ILE A 97 -1.09 -13.91 10.03
C ILE A 97 -0.75 -13.43 11.44
N ASP A 98 -0.06 -14.29 12.21
CA ASP A 98 0.14 -14.08 13.64
C ASP A 98 1.33 -13.15 13.96
N THR A 99 2.34 -13.09 13.07
CA THR A 99 3.59 -12.37 13.31
C THR A 99 3.85 -11.29 12.27
N GLU A 100 4.01 -11.65 11.00
CA GLU A 100 4.39 -10.67 9.96
C GLU A 100 3.32 -9.59 9.75
N TRP A 101 2.04 -9.97 9.76
CA TRP A 101 0.94 -9.03 9.55
C TRP A 101 0.85 -7.94 10.62
N PRO A 102 0.89 -8.26 11.93
CA PRO A 102 0.98 -7.26 12.98
C PRO A 102 2.22 -6.36 12.88
N GLU A 103 3.37 -6.90 12.46
CA GLU A 103 4.60 -6.13 12.26
C GLU A 103 4.45 -5.12 11.11
N MET A 104 3.85 -5.51 9.98
CA MET A 104 3.54 -4.60 8.87
C MET A 104 2.56 -3.49 9.31
N ILE A 105 1.54 -3.81 10.10
CA ILE A 105 0.65 -2.82 10.70
C ILE A 105 1.41 -1.91 11.67
N GLY A 106 2.30 -2.47 12.50
CA GLY A 106 3.10 -1.73 13.48
C GLY A 106 4.09 -0.74 12.87
N SER A 107 4.37 -0.85 11.57
CA SER A 107 5.46 -0.13 10.88
C SER A 107 6.82 -0.40 11.53
N SER A 108 6.99 -1.57 12.12
CA SER A 108 8.24 -2.07 12.65
C SER A 108 9.25 -2.30 11.51
N LYS A 109 10.50 -2.41 11.86
CA LYS A 109 11.53 -2.76 10.88
C LYS A 109 11.31 -4.22 10.48
N LEU A 110 10.82 -4.43 9.26
CA LEU A 110 10.53 -5.76 8.73
C LEU A 110 11.85 -6.52 8.49
N ASP A 111 11.85 -7.79 8.88
CA ASP A 111 12.94 -8.70 8.55
C ASP A 111 12.78 -9.20 7.11
N MET A 112 13.67 -8.75 6.24
CA MET A 112 13.68 -9.11 4.81
C MET A 112 14.38 -10.45 4.55
N ASP A 113 15.04 -11.03 5.55
CA ASP A 113 15.66 -12.33 5.42
C ASP A 113 14.62 -13.44 5.30
N THR A 114 15.03 -14.56 4.73
CA THR A 114 14.16 -15.75 4.59
C THR A 114 13.72 -16.22 5.97
N SER A 115 12.41 -16.35 6.18
CA SER A 115 11.87 -16.76 7.47
C SER A 115 12.28 -18.19 7.84
N THR A 116 12.34 -18.46 9.14
CA THR A 116 12.62 -19.80 9.67
C THR A 116 11.66 -20.85 9.11
N GLU A 117 10.39 -20.48 8.95
CA GLU A 117 9.34 -21.37 8.45
C GLU A 117 9.56 -21.76 6.98
N ILE A 118 10.05 -20.83 6.14
CA ILE A 118 10.43 -21.14 4.74
C ILE A 118 11.62 -22.12 4.73
N TYR A 119 12.62 -21.91 5.60
CA TYR A 119 13.73 -22.86 5.74
C TYR A 119 13.24 -24.24 6.20
N ASP A 120 12.26 -24.31 7.08
CA ASP A 120 11.68 -25.59 7.50
C ASP A 120 10.94 -26.29 6.35
N ILE A 121 10.22 -25.56 5.49
CA ILE A 121 9.66 -26.10 4.25
C ILE A 121 10.78 -26.69 3.37
N MET A 122 11.85 -25.92 3.12
CA MET A 122 12.99 -26.37 2.32
C MET A 122 13.63 -27.64 2.88
N LYS A 123 13.84 -27.72 4.20
CA LYS A 123 14.39 -28.89 4.87
C LYS A 123 13.49 -30.10 4.76
N SER A 124 12.18 -29.92 4.87
CA SER A 124 11.24 -31.02 4.74
C SER A 124 11.16 -31.54 3.29
N ILE A 125 11.19 -30.65 2.30
CA ILE A 125 11.27 -31.03 0.89
C ILE A 125 12.55 -31.79 0.57
N ASN A 126 13.67 -31.41 1.18
CA ASN A 126 14.97 -32.10 0.99
C ASN A 126 15.00 -33.55 1.53
N LYS A 127 13.98 -33.97 2.31
CA LYS A 127 13.85 -35.34 2.79
C LYS A 127 13.19 -36.28 1.76
N ILE A 128 12.63 -35.74 0.69
CA ILE A 128 11.97 -36.52 -0.36
C ILE A 128 13.02 -37.40 -1.05
N GLU A 129 12.81 -38.71 -1.02
CA GLU A 129 13.62 -39.68 -1.73
C GLU A 129 13.12 -39.84 -3.18
N VAL A 130 14.02 -39.66 -4.14
CA VAL A 130 13.68 -39.83 -5.56
C VAL A 130 13.77 -41.31 -5.92
N THR A 131 12.63 -41.99 -5.94
CA THR A 131 12.51 -43.41 -6.27
C THR A 131 12.14 -43.65 -7.72
N ASN A 132 11.48 -42.69 -8.35
CA ASN A 132 11.01 -42.80 -9.72
C ASN A 132 11.05 -41.42 -10.44
N ARG A 133 10.65 -41.39 -11.72
CA ARG A 133 10.62 -40.19 -12.52
C ARG A 133 9.58 -39.15 -12.04
N SER A 134 8.46 -39.62 -11.49
CA SER A 134 7.42 -38.74 -10.93
C SER A 134 7.98 -37.95 -9.75
N ASP A 135 8.65 -38.63 -8.80
CA ASP A 135 9.29 -37.97 -7.65
C ASP A 135 10.31 -36.92 -8.07
N ALA A 136 11.13 -37.22 -9.11
CA ALA A 136 12.12 -36.29 -9.61
C ALA A 136 11.48 -35.00 -10.18
N VAL A 137 10.39 -35.14 -10.92
CA VAL A 137 9.64 -34.00 -11.47
C VAL A 137 8.94 -33.24 -10.37
N ALA A 138 8.30 -33.95 -9.42
CA ALA A 138 7.66 -33.32 -8.27
C ALA A 138 8.65 -32.52 -7.44
N LEU A 139 9.79 -33.10 -7.09
CA LEU A 139 10.84 -32.42 -6.32
C LEU A 139 11.33 -31.14 -7.01
N SER A 140 11.56 -31.21 -8.33
CA SER A 140 11.96 -30.03 -9.10
C SER A 140 10.90 -28.91 -9.02
N LYS A 141 9.62 -29.26 -9.15
CA LYS A 141 8.52 -28.31 -9.04
C LYS A 141 8.35 -27.73 -7.64
N LEU A 142 8.48 -28.57 -6.61
CA LEU A 142 8.44 -28.12 -5.23
C LEU A 142 9.54 -27.10 -4.91
N ILE A 143 10.77 -27.36 -5.36
CA ILE A 143 11.91 -26.43 -5.19
C ILE A 143 11.65 -25.11 -5.90
N ASP A 144 11.21 -25.13 -7.15
CA ASP A 144 10.84 -23.94 -7.93
C ASP A 144 9.76 -23.12 -7.21
N THR A 145 8.72 -23.81 -6.73
CA THR A 145 7.57 -23.15 -6.09
C THR A 145 7.96 -22.49 -4.77
N VAL A 146 8.86 -23.09 -3.97
CA VAL A 146 9.40 -22.42 -2.77
C VAL A 146 10.18 -21.16 -3.15
N GLY A 147 10.90 -21.17 -4.27
CA GLY A 147 11.54 -19.96 -4.81
C GLY A 147 10.53 -18.86 -5.14
N HIS A 148 9.38 -19.21 -5.71
CA HIS A 148 8.29 -18.25 -5.97
C HIS A 148 7.69 -17.70 -4.65
N ILE A 149 7.44 -18.55 -3.65
CA ILE A 149 6.96 -18.11 -2.33
C ILE A 149 7.94 -17.08 -1.73
N THR A 150 9.23 -17.38 -1.73
CA THR A 150 10.26 -16.49 -1.21
C THR A 150 10.27 -15.14 -1.96
N THR A 151 10.16 -15.18 -3.29
CA THR A 151 10.14 -13.98 -4.13
C THR A 151 8.91 -13.11 -3.83
N HIS A 152 7.73 -13.70 -3.77
CA HIS A 152 6.50 -12.96 -3.51
C HIS A 152 6.44 -12.40 -2.10
N ARG A 153 6.91 -13.16 -1.08
CA ARG A 153 7.08 -12.65 0.29
C ARG A 153 8.00 -11.42 0.30
N THR A 154 9.18 -11.52 -0.29
CA THR A 154 10.14 -10.42 -0.33
C THR A 154 9.55 -9.19 -1.01
N ASN A 155 8.89 -9.36 -2.14
CA ASN A 155 8.23 -8.25 -2.85
C ASN A 155 7.08 -7.64 -2.04
N ARG A 156 6.26 -8.45 -1.37
CA ARG A 156 5.22 -7.97 -0.45
C ARG A 156 5.80 -7.13 0.67
N LEU A 157 6.87 -7.59 1.33
CA LEU A 157 7.54 -6.87 2.40
C LEU A 157 8.21 -5.58 1.88
N ALA A 158 8.87 -5.63 0.73
CA ALA A 158 9.48 -4.46 0.10
C ALA A 158 8.43 -3.38 -0.22
N SER A 159 7.37 -3.74 -0.95
CA SER A 159 6.29 -2.81 -1.30
C SER A 159 5.56 -2.25 -0.07
N SER A 160 5.45 -3.05 1.01
CA SER A 160 4.87 -2.58 2.27
C SER A 160 5.69 -1.49 2.97
N SER A 161 6.98 -1.46 2.70
CA SER A 161 7.93 -0.50 3.28
C SER A 161 8.09 0.77 2.45
N GLU A 162 7.63 0.75 1.20
CA GLU A 162 7.69 1.90 0.30
C GLU A 162 6.78 3.02 0.79
N LYS A 163 7.33 4.23 0.89
CA LYS A 163 6.60 5.43 1.28
C LYS A 163 6.92 6.57 0.32
N LEU A 164 6.00 7.51 0.24
CA LEU A 164 6.24 8.73 -0.53
C LEU A 164 7.49 9.46 -0.03
N PRO A 165 8.33 9.96 -0.95
CA PRO A 165 9.45 10.83 -0.61
C PRO A 165 8.97 12.06 0.18
N PHE A 166 9.68 12.41 1.25
CA PHE A 166 9.31 13.52 2.12
C PHE A 166 9.11 14.84 1.36
N LEU A 167 9.95 15.14 0.38
CA LEU A 167 9.83 16.37 -0.43
C LEU A 167 8.52 16.42 -1.22
N LEU A 168 8.02 15.28 -1.70
CA LEU A 168 6.76 15.20 -2.43
C LEU A 168 5.57 15.43 -1.49
N VAL A 169 5.61 14.85 -0.29
CA VAL A 169 4.60 15.10 0.75
C VAL A 169 4.58 16.57 1.14
N LEU A 170 5.75 17.15 1.36
CA LEU A 170 5.89 18.57 1.71
C LEU A 170 5.34 19.47 0.59
N PHE A 171 5.66 19.16 -0.68
CA PHE A 171 5.15 19.91 -1.83
C PHE A 171 3.61 19.88 -1.88
N ILE A 172 2.99 18.72 -1.71
CA ILE A 172 1.53 18.60 -1.70
C ILE A 172 0.91 19.40 -0.58
N ILE A 173 1.48 19.35 0.63
CA ILE A 173 0.97 20.12 1.79
C ILE A 173 1.06 21.61 1.52
N LEU A 174 2.21 22.11 1.07
CA LEU A 174 2.40 23.52 0.79
C LEU A 174 1.49 24.01 -0.34
N SER A 175 1.40 23.23 -1.43
CA SER A 175 0.53 23.56 -2.56
C SER A 175 -0.94 23.57 -2.17
N SER A 176 -1.39 22.63 -1.32
CA SER A 176 -2.75 22.60 -0.79
C SER A 176 -3.08 23.89 -0.01
N VAL A 177 -2.17 24.31 0.86
CA VAL A 177 -2.34 25.55 1.63
C VAL A 177 -2.44 26.75 0.69
N LEU A 178 -1.56 26.82 -0.33
CA LEU A 178 -1.58 27.91 -1.31
C LEU A 178 -2.86 27.93 -2.14
N VAL A 179 -3.36 26.78 -2.61
CA VAL A 179 -4.63 26.70 -3.36
C VAL A 179 -5.78 27.27 -2.53
N VAL A 180 -5.93 26.83 -1.28
CA VAL A 180 -6.98 27.32 -0.39
C VAL A 180 -6.81 28.83 -0.11
N PHE A 181 -5.59 29.25 0.13
CA PHE A 181 -5.27 30.66 0.42
C PHE A 181 -5.61 31.56 -0.75
N ILE A 182 -5.10 31.27 -1.96
CA ILE A 182 -5.33 32.07 -3.16
C ILE A 182 -6.83 32.11 -3.49
N PHE A 183 -7.53 30.97 -3.37
CA PHE A 183 -8.98 30.91 -3.59
C PHE A 183 -9.75 31.89 -2.68
N THR A 184 -9.32 32.01 -1.41
CA THR A 184 -9.93 32.95 -0.45
C THR A 184 -9.76 34.40 -0.86
N LEU A 185 -8.70 34.75 -1.62
CA LEU A 185 -8.43 36.08 -2.12
C LEU A 185 -9.23 36.48 -3.35
N LEU A 186 -9.87 35.50 -4.05
CA LEU A 186 -10.64 35.80 -5.27
C LEU A 186 -11.77 36.80 -5.00
N PRO A 187 -12.02 37.74 -5.95
CA PRO A 187 -12.97 38.85 -5.79
C PRO A 187 -14.42 38.39 -5.99
N ILE A 188 -14.90 37.47 -5.17
CA ILE A 188 -16.30 37.02 -5.21
C ILE A 188 -17.14 38.00 -4.38
N GLN A 189 -18.10 38.66 -5.04
CA GLN A 189 -18.89 39.76 -4.44
C GLN A 189 -19.89 39.24 -3.41
N ASP A 190 -20.57 38.12 -3.71
CA ASP A 190 -21.55 37.52 -2.78
C ASP A 190 -20.83 36.78 -1.66
N MET A 191 -21.01 37.26 -0.43
CA MET A 191 -20.35 36.72 0.76
C MET A 191 -20.78 35.27 1.07
N PHE A 192 -22.06 34.93 0.83
CA PHE A 192 -22.56 33.57 1.06
C PHE A 192 -21.98 32.59 0.04
N ILE A 193 -21.98 32.98 -1.25
CA ILE A 193 -21.38 32.17 -2.32
C ILE A 193 -19.89 31.99 -2.08
N LYS A 194 -19.17 33.05 -1.70
CA LYS A 194 -17.74 33.00 -1.35
C LYS A 194 -17.47 32.00 -0.22
N PHE A 195 -18.28 32.04 0.84
CA PHE A 195 -18.13 31.13 1.97
C PHE A 195 -18.42 29.67 1.57
N LEU A 196 -19.49 29.44 0.79
CA LEU A 196 -19.86 28.10 0.30
C LEU A 196 -18.77 27.50 -0.58
N LEU A 197 -18.25 28.24 -1.55
CA LEU A 197 -17.21 27.78 -2.47
C LEU A 197 -15.87 27.54 -1.75
N ASN A 198 -15.53 28.38 -0.78
CA ASN A 198 -14.36 28.13 0.08
C ASN A 198 -14.51 26.84 0.88
N GLY A 199 -15.69 26.58 1.44
CA GLY A 199 -15.99 25.36 2.14
C GLY A 199 -15.80 24.12 1.26
N ILE A 200 -16.31 24.17 0.03
CA ILE A 200 -16.16 23.09 -0.96
C ILE A 200 -14.69 22.87 -1.32
N ASN A 201 -13.94 23.97 -1.56
CA ASN A 201 -12.51 23.87 -1.88
C ASN A 201 -11.69 23.25 -0.73
N ILE A 202 -11.91 23.71 0.50
CA ILE A 202 -11.26 23.14 1.70
C ILE A 202 -11.62 21.66 1.86
N PHE A 203 -12.89 21.31 1.68
CA PHE A 203 -13.34 19.92 1.74
C PHE A 203 -12.63 19.05 0.70
N ALA A 204 -12.55 19.49 -0.56
CA ALA A 204 -11.88 18.78 -1.63
C ALA A 204 -10.40 18.54 -1.32
N VAL A 205 -9.69 19.57 -0.85
CA VAL A 205 -8.27 19.46 -0.45
C VAL A 205 -8.09 18.48 0.71
N ILE A 206 -8.92 18.54 1.74
CA ILE A 206 -8.86 17.61 2.88
C ILE A 206 -9.12 16.18 2.40
N PHE A 207 -10.10 15.99 1.52
CA PHE A 207 -10.46 14.66 0.99
C PHE A 207 -9.32 14.04 0.18
N ILE A 208 -8.67 14.82 -0.69
CA ILE A 208 -7.46 14.41 -1.42
C ILE A 208 -6.37 13.98 -0.42
N TYR A 209 -6.15 14.76 0.64
CA TYR A 209 -5.15 14.43 1.65
C TYR A 209 -5.47 13.15 2.41
N VAL A 210 -6.74 12.91 2.74
CA VAL A 210 -7.20 11.67 3.38
C VAL A 210 -6.92 10.46 2.48
N ILE A 211 -7.21 10.56 1.17
CA ILE A 211 -6.91 9.48 0.20
C ILE A 211 -5.41 9.19 0.16
N ILE A 212 -4.59 10.23 0.03
CA ILE A 212 -3.12 10.09 0.00
C ILE A 212 -2.62 9.46 1.29
N TRP A 213 -3.13 9.88 2.44
CA TRP A 213 -2.76 9.33 3.74
C TRP A 213 -3.12 7.85 3.86
N ASP A 214 -4.33 7.49 3.47
CA ASP A 214 -4.84 6.12 3.55
C ASP A 214 -4.03 5.17 2.65
N LEU A 215 -3.80 5.55 1.40
CA LEU A 215 -3.01 4.77 0.45
C LEU A 215 -1.51 4.68 0.81
N ASN A 216 -0.96 5.71 1.47
CA ASN A 216 0.44 5.70 1.93
C ASN A 216 0.67 4.79 3.16
N HIS A 217 -0.41 4.24 3.72
CA HIS A 217 -0.40 3.30 4.84
C HIS A 217 -1.24 2.06 4.52
N PRO A 218 -0.84 1.22 3.56
CA PRO A 218 -1.67 0.19 2.95
C PRO A 218 -2.15 -0.90 3.92
N PHE A 219 -1.55 -1.03 5.10
CA PHE A 219 -1.97 -1.97 6.15
C PHE A 219 -2.80 -1.30 7.26
N LYS A 220 -3.02 0.04 7.17
CA LYS A 220 -3.79 0.84 8.12
C LYS A 220 -4.81 1.65 7.37
N GLY A 221 -5.95 1.93 7.98
CA GLY A 221 -6.93 2.83 7.39
C GLY A 221 -8.11 2.10 6.75
N THR A 222 -8.87 2.84 5.94
CA THR A 222 -10.13 2.36 5.37
C THR A 222 -9.88 1.40 4.20
N TRP A 223 -8.90 1.68 3.37
CA TRP A 223 -8.46 0.85 2.25
C TRP A 223 -7.26 -0.01 2.65
N SER A 224 -7.41 -0.74 3.77
CA SER A 224 -6.33 -1.62 4.20
C SER A 224 -6.33 -2.93 3.40
N VAL A 225 -5.12 -3.36 3.06
CA VAL A 225 -4.88 -4.71 2.53
C VAL A 225 -5.22 -5.72 3.62
N LYS A 226 -5.83 -6.85 3.25
CA LYS A 226 -6.32 -7.86 4.20
C LYS A 226 -5.57 -9.16 4.08
N ASN A 227 -5.53 -9.91 5.17
CA ASN A 227 -4.92 -11.24 5.25
C ASN A 227 -5.92 -12.38 4.95
N GLU A 228 -7.13 -12.05 4.51
CA GLU A 228 -8.18 -13.02 4.15
C GLU A 228 -7.66 -14.15 3.24
N PRO A 229 -6.84 -13.90 2.18
CA PRO A 229 -6.34 -14.97 1.32
C PRO A 229 -5.56 -16.06 2.07
N TYR A 230 -4.77 -15.70 3.08
CA TYR A 230 -4.05 -16.68 3.91
C TYR A 230 -4.98 -17.42 4.87
N GLN A 231 -6.02 -16.75 5.40
CA GLN A 231 -7.03 -17.40 6.24
C GLN A 231 -7.83 -18.42 5.44
N ASP A 232 -8.24 -18.08 4.23
CA ASP A 232 -8.95 -18.98 3.32
C ASP A 232 -8.07 -20.18 2.94
N PHE A 233 -6.80 -19.96 2.67
CA PHE A 233 -5.84 -21.03 2.42
C PHE A 233 -5.74 -21.99 3.62
N LEU A 234 -5.62 -21.47 4.85
CA LEU A 234 -5.53 -22.29 6.07
C LEU A 234 -6.80 -23.11 6.34
N THR A 235 -7.94 -22.64 5.88
CA THR A 235 -9.20 -23.37 6.02
C THR A 235 -9.28 -24.56 5.06
N ASN A 236 -8.56 -24.51 3.94
CA ASN A 236 -8.62 -25.47 2.84
C ASN A 236 -7.39 -26.42 2.74
N ILE A 237 -6.44 -26.33 3.67
CA ILE A 237 -5.28 -27.21 3.77
C ILE A 237 -5.52 -28.28 4.84
#